data_4a7660e0d95cc7b0f0d667994c496c15
#
_entry.id   4a7660e0d95cc7b0f0d667994c496c15
#
_cell.length_a   1.000
_cell.length_b   1.000
_cell.length_c   1.000
_cell.angle_alpha   90.00
_cell.angle_beta   90.00
_cell.angle_gamma   90.00
#
_symmetry.space_group_name_H-M   'P 1'
#
loop_
_entity.id
_entity.type
_entity.pdbx_description
1 polymer ?
#
loop_
_entity_poly.entity_id
_entity_poly.type
_entity_poly.pdbx_seq_one_letter_code
_entity_poly.pdbx_strand_id
1 'polypeptide(L)'
;MRLPAAAVLVPAAPEEVGLAAALPARLDTIARAAVADRAASGIAVAAGRWGRLVHQRGYGATDWAPGSEPVTDSTIFDLASLTKVVATTAAVMALVEDGRL
;
A
#
# COMPACT_ATOMS: atom_id res chain seq x y z
N MET A 1 0.45 -16.38 -21.04
CA MET A 1 0.14 -16.43 -19.58
C MET A 1 -1.21 -15.77 -19.32
N ARG A 2 -2.21 -16.50 -18.84
CA ARG A 2 -3.48 -15.90 -18.42
C ARG A 2 -3.29 -15.46 -16.97
N LEU A 3 -3.26 -14.16 -16.72
CA LEU A 3 -3.26 -13.67 -15.35
C LEU A 3 -4.55 -14.16 -14.66
N PRO A 4 -4.48 -14.75 -13.45
CA PRO A 4 -5.68 -15.02 -12.69
C PRO A 4 -6.44 -13.71 -12.46
N ALA A 5 -7.77 -13.81 -12.36
CA ALA A 5 -8.56 -12.66 -11.94
C ALA A 5 -7.93 -12.06 -10.68
N ALA A 6 -7.74 -10.73 -10.67
CA ALA A 6 -7.11 -10.06 -9.55
C ALA A 6 -7.77 -10.52 -8.24
N ALA A 7 -6.98 -11.14 -7.36
CA ALA A 7 -7.48 -11.55 -6.06
C ALA A 7 -7.77 -10.26 -5.28
N VAL A 8 -9.04 -9.91 -5.16
CA VAL A 8 -9.48 -8.78 -4.34
C VAL A 8 -9.26 -9.17 -2.88
N LEU A 9 -8.44 -8.40 -2.17
CA LEU A 9 -8.26 -8.59 -0.73
C LEU A 9 -9.59 -8.32 -0.03
N VAL A 10 -10.08 -9.30 0.70
CA VAL A 10 -11.35 -9.19 1.43
C VAL A 10 -11.10 -8.47 2.76
N PRO A 11 -11.88 -7.42 3.09
CA PRO A 11 -11.77 -6.76 4.40
C PRO A 11 -12.03 -7.73 5.55
N ALA A 12 -11.31 -7.54 6.66
CA ALA A 12 -11.47 -8.32 7.89
C ALA A 12 -11.18 -7.47 9.12
N ALA A 13 -11.76 -7.85 10.27
CA ALA A 13 -11.32 -7.33 11.54
C ALA A 13 -9.91 -7.87 11.88
N PRO A 14 -9.05 -7.10 12.57
CA PRO A 14 -7.70 -7.54 12.92
C PRO A 14 -7.69 -8.91 13.60
N GLU A 15 -8.60 -9.14 14.53
CA GLU A 15 -8.68 -10.36 15.33
C GLU A 15 -8.99 -11.61 14.50
N GLU A 16 -9.74 -11.47 13.41
CA GLU A 16 -10.06 -12.57 12.50
C GLU A 16 -8.82 -13.17 11.82
N VAL A 17 -7.74 -12.39 11.76
CA VAL A 17 -6.46 -12.78 11.17
C VAL A 17 -5.33 -12.83 12.20
N GLY A 18 -5.67 -12.89 13.49
CA GLY A 18 -4.72 -13.02 14.58
C GLY A 18 -3.83 -11.77 14.78
N LEU A 19 -4.36 -10.59 14.49
CA LEU A 19 -3.73 -9.30 14.76
C LEU A 19 -4.44 -8.60 15.92
N ALA A 20 -3.73 -7.71 16.61
CA ALA A 20 -4.32 -6.97 17.72
C ALA A 20 -5.42 -6.02 17.23
N ALA A 21 -6.56 -5.96 17.94
CA ALA A 21 -7.67 -5.03 17.67
C ALA A 21 -7.22 -3.56 17.56
N ALA A 22 -6.20 -3.18 18.33
CA ALA A 22 -5.67 -1.83 18.35
C ALA A 22 -4.77 -1.48 17.14
N LEU A 23 -4.47 -2.44 16.24
CA LEU A 23 -3.56 -2.20 15.12
C LEU A 23 -3.98 -1.02 14.22
N PRO A 24 -5.24 -0.92 13.75
CA PRO A 24 -5.65 0.18 12.90
C PRO A 24 -5.47 1.55 13.58
N ALA A 25 -5.85 1.68 14.84
CA ALA A 25 -5.69 2.92 15.60
C ALA A 25 -4.22 3.30 15.82
N ARG A 26 -3.34 2.33 15.99
CA ARG A 26 -1.90 2.55 16.10
C ARG A 26 -1.29 3.02 14.77
N LEU A 27 -1.70 2.43 13.66
CA LEU A 27 -1.29 2.86 12.31
C LEU A 27 -1.78 4.29 12.03
N ASP A 28 -3.03 4.62 12.36
CA ASP A 28 -3.57 5.99 12.28
C ASP A 28 -2.70 6.98 13.05
N THR A 29 -2.34 6.65 14.28
CA THR A 29 -1.53 7.53 15.15
C THR A 29 -0.14 7.76 14.55
N ILE A 30 0.53 6.70 14.12
CA ILE A 30 1.90 6.79 13.56
C ILE A 30 1.89 7.59 12.25
N ALA A 31 0.96 7.32 11.34
CA ALA A 31 0.89 8.01 10.06
C ALA A 31 0.55 9.50 10.22
N ARG A 32 -0.37 9.84 11.13
CA ARG A 32 -0.69 11.25 11.44
C ARG A 32 0.48 11.98 12.07
N ALA A 33 1.20 11.33 12.99
CA ALA A 33 2.40 11.91 13.59
C ALA A 33 3.47 12.19 12.53
N ALA A 34 3.73 11.25 11.62
CA ALA A 34 4.71 11.43 10.55
C ALA A 34 4.38 12.62 9.61
N VAL A 35 3.10 12.84 9.31
CA VAL A 35 2.66 14.02 8.56
C VAL A 35 2.83 15.30 9.39
N ALA A 36 2.44 15.28 10.66
CA ALA A 36 2.57 16.43 11.56
C ALA A 36 4.05 16.84 11.76
N ASP A 37 4.93 15.86 11.90
CA ASP A 37 6.38 16.05 12.04
C ASP A 37 7.09 16.38 10.70
N ARG A 38 6.31 16.55 9.63
CA ARG A 38 6.79 16.88 8.28
C ARG A 38 7.75 15.85 7.68
N ALA A 39 7.64 14.59 8.09
CA ALA A 39 8.42 13.49 7.49
C ALA A 39 7.95 13.18 6.05
N ALA A 40 6.65 13.32 5.78
CA ALA A 40 6.07 13.24 4.44
C ALA A 40 4.81 14.09 4.38
N SER A 41 4.52 14.70 3.21
CA SER A 41 3.29 15.48 3.00
C SER A 41 2.04 14.60 3.00
N GLY A 42 2.16 13.41 2.45
CA GLY A 42 1.09 12.43 2.38
C GLY A 42 1.60 11.00 2.47
N ILE A 43 0.80 10.14 3.06
CA ILE A 43 1.12 8.74 3.31
C ILE A 43 -0.12 7.90 2.98
N ALA A 44 0.05 6.79 2.30
CA ALA A 44 -0.97 5.75 2.21
C ALA A 44 -0.47 4.48 2.90
N VAL A 45 -1.30 3.89 3.74
CA VAL A 45 -0.97 2.68 4.50
C VAL A 45 -2.00 1.61 4.18
N ALA A 46 -1.51 0.41 3.83
CA ALA A 46 -2.31 -0.80 3.76
C ALA A 46 -1.65 -1.88 4.61
N ALA A 47 -2.44 -2.58 5.40
CA ALA A 47 -1.99 -3.69 6.21
C ALA A 47 -2.98 -4.85 6.12
N GLY A 48 -2.44 -6.05 5.99
CA GLY A 48 -3.25 -7.25 5.88
C GLY A 48 -2.49 -8.50 6.27
N ARG A 49 -3.20 -9.62 6.38
CA ARG A 49 -2.63 -10.92 6.69
C ARG A 49 -3.50 -12.03 6.09
N TRP A 50 -2.87 -13.08 5.58
CA TRP A 50 -3.53 -14.24 4.99
C TRP A 50 -4.55 -13.90 3.88
N GLY A 51 -4.19 -12.92 3.01
CA GLY A 51 -5.07 -12.47 1.94
C GLY A 51 -6.27 -11.64 2.39
N ARG A 52 -6.28 -11.16 3.64
CA ARG A 52 -7.32 -10.30 4.20
C ARG A 52 -6.76 -8.90 4.47
N LEU A 53 -7.54 -7.88 4.14
CA LEU A 53 -7.19 -6.47 4.34
C LEU A 53 -7.77 -5.99 5.67
N VAL A 54 -6.90 -5.50 6.57
CA VAL A 54 -7.28 -5.06 7.92
C VAL A 54 -7.31 -3.54 8.04
N HIS A 55 -6.49 -2.88 7.24
CA HIS A 55 -6.38 -1.43 7.24
C HIS A 55 -5.98 -0.93 5.86
N GLN A 56 -6.65 0.11 5.37
CA GLN A 56 -6.27 0.82 4.16
C GLN A 56 -6.75 2.26 4.29
N ARG A 57 -5.80 3.20 4.34
CA ARG A 57 -6.12 4.62 4.52
C ARG A 57 -5.02 5.54 4.02
N GLY A 58 -5.43 6.73 3.51
CA GLY A 58 -4.55 7.85 3.23
C GLY A 58 -4.53 8.88 4.36
N TYR A 59 -3.43 9.64 4.46
CA TYR A 59 -3.19 10.68 5.46
C TYR A 59 -2.45 11.84 4.82
N GLY A 60 -2.72 13.07 5.28
CA GLY A 60 -2.07 14.26 4.74
C GLY A 60 -2.54 14.64 3.34
N ALA A 61 -1.69 15.28 2.57
CA ALA A 61 -1.98 15.77 1.24
C ALA A 61 -0.87 15.43 0.23
N THR A 62 -1.17 15.55 -1.05
CA THR A 62 -0.24 15.23 -2.15
C THR A 62 1.00 16.14 -2.17
N ASP A 63 0.92 17.31 -1.56
CA ASP A 63 2.02 18.26 -1.43
C ASP A 63 1.84 19.09 -0.15
N TRP A 64 2.86 19.88 0.21
CA TRP A 64 2.85 20.85 1.31
C TRP A 64 2.16 22.17 0.97
N ALA A 65 1.84 22.41 -0.30
CA ALA A 65 1.17 23.63 -0.74
C ALA A 65 -0.24 23.75 -0.17
N PRO A 66 -0.68 24.98 0.23
CA PRO A 66 -2.05 25.19 0.65
C PRO A 66 -3.06 24.78 -0.44
N GLY A 67 -4.09 24.03 -0.08
CA GLY A 67 -5.12 23.56 -1.01
C GLY A 67 -4.76 22.31 -1.80
N SER A 68 -3.61 21.66 -1.51
CA SER A 68 -3.27 20.36 -2.11
C SER A 68 -4.31 19.29 -1.81
N GLU A 69 -4.52 18.40 -2.77
CA GLU A 69 -5.47 17.30 -2.67
C GLU A 69 -5.14 16.37 -1.50
N PRO A 70 -6.14 15.96 -0.70
CA PRO A 70 -5.90 14.99 0.34
C PRO A 70 -5.47 13.63 -0.23
N VAL A 71 -4.54 12.97 0.47
CA VAL A 71 -4.19 11.60 0.16
C VAL A 71 -5.27 10.66 0.66
N THR A 72 -5.73 9.80 -0.23
CA THR A 72 -6.72 8.75 0.04
C THR A 72 -6.14 7.36 -0.21
N ASP A 73 -6.94 6.33 0.01
CA ASP A 73 -6.60 4.95 -0.34
C ASP A 73 -6.54 4.67 -1.85
N SER A 74 -7.05 5.60 -2.66
CA SER A 74 -7.03 5.53 -4.13
C SER A 74 -6.04 6.50 -4.78
N THR A 75 -5.26 7.24 -4.00
CA THR A 75 -4.22 8.13 -4.53
C THR A 75 -3.12 7.33 -5.23
N ILE A 76 -2.76 7.75 -6.44
CA ILE A 76 -1.71 7.11 -7.23
C ILE A 76 -0.36 7.70 -6.83
N PHE A 77 0.57 6.83 -6.45
CA PHE A 77 1.94 7.19 -6.09
C PHE A 77 2.93 6.74 -7.17
N ASP A 78 3.95 7.55 -7.41
CA ASP A 78 5.12 7.10 -8.16
C ASP A 78 5.89 6.08 -7.30
N LEU A 79 6.04 4.87 -7.81
CA LEU A 79 6.73 3.79 -7.12
C LEU A 79 8.25 3.92 -7.16
N ALA A 80 8.79 4.85 -7.97
CA ALA A 80 10.22 5.07 -8.12
C ALA A 80 10.99 3.73 -8.27
N SER A 81 11.98 3.49 -7.43
CA SER A 81 12.82 2.27 -7.50
C SER A 81 12.10 0.96 -7.17
N LEU A 82 10.92 1.00 -6.57
CA LEU A 82 10.10 -0.23 -6.41
C LEU A 82 9.71 -0.83 -7.77
N THR A 83 9.77 -0.05 -8.85
CA THR A 83 9.64 -0.53 -10.23
C THR A 83 10.60 -1.69 -10.53
N LYS A 84 11.81 -1.71 -9.93
CA LYS A 84 12.78 -2.80 -10.12
C LYS A 84 12.24 -4.16 -9.68
N VAL A 85 11.52 -4.21 -8.57
CA VAL A 85 10.98 -5.46 -8.01
C VAL A 85 9.59 -5.77 -8.54
N VAL A 86 8.73 -4.78 -8.73
CA VAL A 86 7.35 -4.98 -9.17
C VAL A 86 7.26 -5.24 -10.68
N ALA A 87 8.03 -4.50 -11.50
CA ALA A 87 7.95 -4.60 -12.95
C ALA A 87 9.16 -5.32 -13.57
N THR A 88 10.39 -4.83 -13.35
CA THR A 88 11.57 -5.35 -14.06
C THR A 88 11.85 -6.79 -13.67
N THR A 89 11.91 -7.12 -12.39
CA THR A 89 12.15 -8.49 -11.92
C THR A 89 11.04 -9.43 -12.40
N ALA A 90 9.77 -9.03 -12.29
CA ALA A 90 8.65 -9.83 -12.75
C ALA A 90 8.69 -10.09 -14.26
N ALA A 91 9.07 -9.09 -15.06
CA ALA A 91 9.24 -9.25 -16.52
C ALA A 91 10.35 -10.23 -16.86
N VAL A 92 11.50 -10.15 -16.17
CA VAL A 92 12.61 -11.10 -16.36
C VAL A 92 12.20 -12.51 -15.96
N MET A 93 11.51 -12.68 -14.84
CA MET A 93 10.98 -13.99 -14.40
C MET A 93 10.03 -14.60 -15.45
N ALA A 94 9.15 -13.80 -16.04
CA ALA A 94 8.24 -14.26 -17.10
C ALA A 94 9.03 -14.70 -18.36
N LEU A 95 10.09 -13.99 -18.73
CA LEU A 95 10.95 -14.37 -19.87
C LEU A 95 11.72 -15.67 -19.61
N VAL A 96 12.17 -15.89 -18.37
CA VAL A 96 12.80 -17.16 -17.95
C VAL A 96 11.79 -18.30 -18.02
N GLU A 97 10.57 -18.10 -17.50
CA GLU A 97 9.48 -19.09 -17.55
C GLU A 97 9.13 -19.46 -18.99
N ASP A 98 9.13 -18.49 -19.91
CA ASP A 98 8.85 -18.70 -21.34
C ASP A 98 10.07 -19.29 -22.12
N GLY A 99 11.20 -19.54 -21.46
CA GLY A 99 12.43 -20.05 -22.08
C GLY A 99 13.08 -19.06 -23.07
N ARG A 100 12.87 -17.76 -22.89
CA ARG A 100 13.43 -16.68 -23.72
C ARG A 100 14.71 -16.07 -23.13
N LEU A 101 14.99 -16.40 -21.90
CA LEU A 101 16.22 -16.10 -21.16
C LEU A 101 16.70 -17.36 -20.43
#